data_84b08550d9755b60d3c348152ff19476
#
_entry.id   84b08550d9755b60d3c348152ff19476
#
_cell.length_a   1.000
_cell.length_b   1.000
_cell.length_c   1.000
_cell.angle_alpha   90.00
_cell.angle_beta   90.00
_cell.angle_gamma   90.00
#
_symmetry.space_group_name_H-M   'P 1'
#
loop_
_entity.id
_entity.type
_entity.pdbx_description
1 polymer ?
#
loop_
_entity_poly.entity_id
_entity_poly.type
_entity_poly.pdbx_seq_one_letter_code
_entity_poly.pdbx_strand_id
1 'polypeptide(L)'
;MGKKTGLTGLLTVTALLSVLSGPCPARVTGVCVNCHTMHNSQNNFTVTDSGSPNQALLVSDCIGCHTGQNTGINTEPYVHDTNPPLYSATGTEADSNTLAGGNFYWVSSGLDRMGHNVEGLAAPDATLSLPPGGDGSFVGQLRCAGSMGCHGSRLEVEQIPALKGGHHYKDHSIWQDGSTLAKSYRFLDTIQGFGDSSYEYHPTDLRHNKYYGIDRSAESDQAAGSISSLCARCHKYFHNGTDSVAPGSTFGTGVWIRHPTDFDMSNATSSSEYQGYNGGSGTGNPYSVISPVATADASTTLNTTVYTRANDAVVMCLSCHRAHGSPYTSSLRWDYKAWPAGGYNGCGVCHTSKD
;
A
#
# COMPACT_ATOMS: atom_id res chain seq x y z
N MET A 1 -30.14 79.54 -12.06
CA MET A 1 -30.79 78.23 -11.75
C MET A 1 -30.16 77.19 -12.63
N GLY A 2 -29.16 76.52 -12.12
CA GLY A 2 -28.41 75.44 -12.80
C GLY A 2 -28.63 74.17 -12.11
N LYS A 3 -29.22 73.20 -12.74
CA LYS A 3 -29.37 71.84 -12.27
C LYS A 3 -28.09 71.08 -12.50
N LYS A 4 -27.43 70.58 -11.43
CA LYS A 4 -26.35 69.63 -11.51
C LYS A 4 -26.95 68.23 -11.54
N THR A 5 -26.80 67.56 -12.64
CA THR A 5 -27.07 66.09 -12.74
C THR A 5 -25.85 65.33 -12.26
N GLY A 6 -26.02 64.65 -11.15
CA GLY A 6 -24.99 63.74 -10.63
C GLY A 6 -25.02 62.43 -11.39
N LEU A 7 -23.91 62.07 -11.97
CA LEU A 7 -23.67 60.77 -12.63
C LEU A 7 -23.19 59.80 -11.58
N THR A 8 -24.07 58.91 -11.14
CA THR A 8 -23.73 57.83 -10.23
C THR A 8 -23.05 56.70 -11.03
N GLY A 9 -21.75 56.64 -10.95
CA GLY A 9 -20.98 55.56 -11.56
C GLY A 9 -21.20 54.27 -10.79
N LEU A 10 -21.84 53.28 -11.40
CA LEU A 10 -21.98 51.94 -10.93
C LEU A 10 -20.65 51.19 -11.17
N LEU A 11 -19.82 51.10 -10.14
CA LEU A 11 -18.64 50.23 -10.19
C LEU A 11 -19.09 48.78 -10.11
N THR A 12 -19.17 48.12 -11.25
CA THR A 12 -19.30 46.66 -11.34
C THR A 12 -17.95 46.06 -10.96
N VAL A 13 -17.84 45.60 -9.75
CA VAL A 13 -16.71 44.74 -9.31
C VAL A 13 -16.95 43.38 -9.93
N THR A 14 -16.35 43.14 -11.09
CA THR A 14 -16.25 41.80 -11.66
C THR A 14 -15.23 41.04 -10.82
N ALA A 15 -15.71 40.29 -9.81
CA ALA A 15 -14.90 39.36 -9.11
C ALA A 15 -14.51 38.26 -10.11
N LEU A 16 -13.29 38.34 -10.62
CA LEU A 16 -12.65 37.30 -11.40
C LEU A 16 -12.41 36.16 -10.41
N LEU A 17 -13.34 35.18 -10.32
CA LEU A 17 -13.08 33.89 -9.72
C LEU A 17 -12.04 33.24 -10.63
N SER A 18 -10.77 33.50 -10.38
CA SER A 18 -9.69 32.61 -10.78
C SER A 18 -9.87 31.31 -10.01
N VAL A 19 -10.60 30.40 -10.61
CA VAL A 19 -10.51 28.98 -10.23
C VAL A 19 -9.03 28.66 -10.39
N LEU A 20 -8.31 28.67 -9.28
CA LEU A 20 -6.99 28.04 -9.18
C LEU A 20 -7.24 26.55 -9.39
N SER A 21 -7.33 26.14 -10.66
CA SER A 21 -7.07 24.77 -11.02
C SER A 21 -5.62 24.53 -10.65
N GLY A 22 -5.39 24.14 -9.40
CA GLY A 22 -4.11 23.57 -9.01
C GLY A 22 -3.78 22.48 -10.02
N PRO A 23 -2.52 22.31 -10.41
CA PRO A 23 -2.14 21.19 -11.24
C PRO A 23 -2.64 19.93 -10.55
N CYS A 24 -3.58 19.23 -11.17
CA CYS A 24 -3.95 17.90 -10.75
C CYS A 24 -2.69 17.04 -10.97
N PRO A 25 -1.99 16.56 -9.93
CA PRO A 25 -0.76 15.85 -10.13
C PRO A 25 -1.08 14.55 -10.86
N ALA A 26 -0.65 14.47 -12.12
CA ALA A 26 -0.55 13.18 -12.78
C ALA A 26 0.38 12.29 -11.94
N ARG A 27 0.17 10.98 -11.89
CA ARG A 27 1.11 10.05 -11.23
C ARG A 27 2.51 10.12 -11.85
N VAL A 28 2.58 10.48 -13.11
CA VAL A 28 3.82 10.78 -13.80
C VAL A 28 3.80 12.24 -14.21
N THR A 29 4.71 13.01 -13.64
CA THR A 29 4.94 14.41 -13.99
C THR A 29 6.32 14.54 -14.61
N GLY A 30 6.49 15.42 -15.58
CA GLY A 30 7.76 15.67 -16.21
C GLY A 30 7.74 15.45 -17.73
N VAL A 31 8.91 15.57 -18.35
CA VAL A 31 9.05 15.40 -19.78
C VAL A 31 9.21 13.93 -20.16
N CYS A 32 8.69 13.54 -21.30
CA CYS A 32 8.65 12.14 -21.74
C CYS A 32 10.03 11.46 -21.72
N VAL A 33 11.10 12.19 -21.98
CA VAL A 33 12.48 11.67 -22.03
C VAL A 33 13.01 11.20 -20.68
N ASN A 34 12.39 11.58 -19.56
CA ASN A 34 12.78 11.06 -18.25
C ASN A 34 12.44 9.57 -18.08
N CYS A 35 11.44 9.10 -18.80
CA CYS A 35 10.96 7.72 -18.72
C CYS A 35 11.11 6.95 -20.03
N HIS A 36 11.08 7.64 -21.19
CA HIS A 36 11.09 7.01 -22.49
C HIS A 36 12.30 7.43 -23.32
N THR A 37 12.85 6.49 -24.07
CA THR A 37 13.83 6.75 -25.14
C THR A 37 13.17 6.61 -26.51
N MET A 38 13.66 7.32 -27.52
CA MET A 38 13.11 7.19 -28.88
C MET A 38 13.59 5.92 -29.61
N HIS A 39 14.81 5.45 -29.34
CA HIS A 39 15.42 4.32 -30.05
C HIS A 39 16.58 3.67 -29.30
N ASN A 40 16.53 3.64 -27.99
CA ASN A 40 17.52 3.02 -27.09
C ASN A 40 18.97 3.46 -27.31
N SER A 41 19.21 4.61 -27.94
CA SER A 41 20.54 5.17 -28.08
C SER A 41 20.54 6.68 -27.94
N GLN A 42 21.57 7.22 -27.30
CA GLN A 42 21.83 8.65 -27.17
C GLN A 42 23.31 8.89 -27.24
N ASN A 43 23.74 9.83 -28.11
CA ASN A 43 25.15 10.17 -28.28
C ASN A 43 26.07 8.95 -28.58
N ASN A 44 25.59 8.00 -29.38
CA ASN A 44 26.22 6.71 -29.70
C ASN A 44 26.35 5.73 -28.52
N PHE A 45 25.71 5.96 -27.39
CA PHE A 45 25.67 5.03 -26.28
C PHE A 45 24.24 4.42 -26.16
N THR A 46 24.18 3.19 -25.72
CA THR A 46 22.91 2.55 -25.36
C THR A 46 22.34 3.21 -24.11
N VAL A 47 21.02 3.48 -24.08
CA VAL A 47 20.37 4.12 -22.95
C VAL A 47 20.02 3.09 -21.87
N THR A 48 19.67 1.87 -22.26
CA THR A 48 19.33 0.80 -21.32
C THR A 48 20.57 -0.02 -20.93
N ASP A 49 20.65 -0.41 -19.67
CA ASP A 49 21.76 -1.21 -19.14
C ASP A 49 21.86 -2.60 -19.81
N SER A 50 20.72 -3.16 -20.26
CA SER A 50 20.66 -4.43 -20.96
C SER A 50 21.20 -4.40 -22.40
N GLY A 51 21.48 -3.22 -22.95
CA GLY A 51 21.86 -3.02 -24.34
C GLY A 51 20.72 -3.21 -25.34
N SER A 52 19.56 -3.68 -24.92
CA SER A 52 18.35 -3.87 -25.72
C SER A 52 17.24 -2.92 -25.31
N PRO A 53 16.35 -2.49 -26.22
CA PRO A 53 15.23 -1.64 -25.86
C PRO A 53 14.29 -2.33 -24.86
N ASN A 54 13.94 -1.62 -23.79
CA ASN A 54 12.86 -2.07 -22.90
C ASN A 54 11.51 -1.95 -23.59
N GLN A 55 10.52 -2.69 -23.11
CA GLN A 55 9.14 -2.57 -23.57
C GLN A 55 8.65 -1.13 -23.37
N ALA A 56 7.79 -0.65 -24.26
CA ALA A 56 7.33 0.73 -24.32
C ALA A 56 8.47 1.77 -24.42
N LEU A 57 9.67 1.36 -24.86
CA LEU A 57 10.87 2.19 -24.94
C LEU A 57 11.21 2.90 -23.63
N LEU A 58 10.97 2.24 -22.50
CA LEU A 58 11.34 2.77 -21.19
C LEU A 58 12.86 2.81 -21.04
N VAL A 59 13.37 3.82 -20.37
CA VAL A 59 14.81 3.95 -20.06
C VAL A 59 15.26 2.87 -19.06
N SER A 60 14.36 2.37 -18.23
CA SER A 60 14.63 1.33 -17.25
C SER A 60 13.38 0.47 -16.98
N ASP A 61 13.55 -0.55 -16.15
CA ASP A 61 12.46 -1.39 -15.66
C ASP A 61 11.85 -0.87 -14.35
N CYS A 62 11.02 -1.70 -13.69
CA CYS A 62 10.39 -1.34 -12.42
C CYS A 62 11.45 -0.98 -11.36
N ILE A 63 12.47 -1.82 -11.22
CA ILE A 63 13.50 -1.69 -10.19
C ILE A 63 14.37 -0.47 -10.47
N GLY A 64 14.80 -0.28 -11.72
CA GLY A 64 15.63 0.85 -12.07
C GLY A 64 14.96 2.21 -11.86
N CYS A 65 13.64 2.29 -12.04
CA CYS A 65 12.87 3.51 -11.76
C CYS A 65 12.50 3.68 -10.28
N HIS A 66 12.28 2.58 -9.56
CA HIS A 66 11.79 2.61 -8.17
C HIS A 66 12.86 2.26 -7.13
N THR A 67 14.16 2.40 -7.50
CA THR A 67 15.31 2.28 -6.60
C THR A 67 15.85 3.66 -6.25
N GLY A 68 15.98 3.93 -4.98
CA GLY A 68 16.51 5.19 -4.45
C GLY A 68 16.08 5.40 -3.00
N GLN A 69 16.50 6.53 -2.43
CA GLN A 69 16.19 6.90 -1.07
C GLN A 69 15.05 7.92 -1.02
N ASN A 70 14.01 7.61 -0.23
CA ASN A 70 12.90 8.54 -0.04
C ASN A 70 13.33 9.70 0.89
N THR A 71 12.97 10.91 0.49
CA THR A 71 13.25 12.15 1.21
C THR A 71 12.01 13.00 1.50
N GLY A 72 10.82 12.48 1.10
CA GLY A 72 9.54 13.18 1.25
C GLY A 72 9.22 14.19 0.16
N ILE A 73 10.16 14.46 -0.74
CA ILE A 73 9.99 15.37 -1.89
C ILE A 73 10.22 14.66 -3.23
N ASN A 74 10.33 13.34 -3.21
CA ASN A 74 10.51 12.54 -4.41
C ASN A 74 9.27 12.61 -5.30
N THR A 75 9.46 12.65 -6.59
CA THR A 75 8.41 12.50 -7.59
C THR A 75 8.05 11.04 -7.82
N GLU A 76 9.05 10.15 -7.66
CA GLU A 76 8.93 8.71 -7.77
C GLU A 76 8.93 8.06 -6.37
N PRO A 77 8.04 7.09 -6.11
CA PRO A 77 8.11 6.32 -4.87
C PRO A 77 9.20 5.27 -4.96
N TYR A 78 10.22 5.34 -4.12
CA TYR A 78 11.26 4.33 -4.04
C TYR A 78 10.88 3.22 -3.07
N VAL A 79 10.88 1.99 -3.59
CA VAL A 79 10.52 0.78 -2.84
C VAL A 79 11.70 -0.18 -2.65
N HIS A 80 12.83 0.14 -3.23
CA HIS A 80 14.13 -0.50 -3.02
C HIS A 80 15.18 0.57 -2.75
N ASP A 81 16.04 0.33 -1.80
CA ASP A 81 17.20 1.18 -1.48
C ASP A 81 18.47 0.31 -1.56
N THR A 82 19.59 0.90 -1.88
CA THR A 82 20.91 0.26 -1.84
C THR A 82 21.56 0.34 -0.46
N ASN A 83 21.00 1.14 0.44
CA ASN A 83 21.40 1.23 1.84
C ASN A 83 20.25 0.83 2.76
N PRO A 84 20.49 0.38 4.00
CA PRO A 84 19.44 0.04 4.94
C PRO A 84 18.51 1.24 5.18
N PRO A 85 17.23 1.14 4.80
CA PRO A 85 16.29 2.21 5.09
C PRO A 85 15.94 2.26 6.58
N LEU A 86 15.54 3.45 7.04
CA LEU A 86 15.13 3.66 8.42
C LEU A 86 13.69 3.21 8.63
N TYR A 87 13.47 2.51 9.74
CA TYR A 87 12.16 2.13 10.24
C TYR A 87 12.02 2.64 11.67
N SER A 88 10.85 3.15 12.00
CA SER A 88 10.60 3.63 13.34
C SER A 88 10.63 2.50 14.36
N ALA A 89 11.32 2.72 15.47
CA ALA A 89 11.35 1.84 16.63
C ALA A 89 10.43 2.33 17.76
N THR A 90 9.78 3.47 17.60
CA THR A 90 9.11 4.21 18.71
C THR A 90 7.58 4.18 18.64
N GLY A 91 7.00 3.43 17.70
CA GLY A 91 5.55 3.41 17.51
C GLY A 91 4.99 4.62 16.75
N THR A 92 5.87 5.43 16.16
CA THR A 92 5.52 6.48 15.20
C THR A 92 6.27 6.20 13.90
N GLU A 93 5.86 6.82 12.81
CA GLU A 93 6.57 6.68 11.53
C GLU A 93 7.37 7.96 11.20
N ALA A 94 7.54 8.85 12.17
CA ALA A 94 8.11 10.18 11.95
C ALA A 94 9.62 10.18 11.59
N ASP A 95 10.34 9.16 11.99
CA ASP A 95 11.77 8.96 11.75
C ASP A 95 12.06 7.88 10.68
N SER A 96 11.02 7.31 10.08
CA SER A 96 11.13 6.36 8.98
C SER A 96 11.37 7.07 7.65
N ASN A 97 12.19 6.51 6.76
CA ASN A 97 12.29 6.97 5.37
C ASN A 97 11.71 5.95 4.38
N THR A 98 10.83 5.08 4.86
CA THR A 98 10.12 4.11 4.03
C THR A 98 8.70 4.57 3.71
N LEU A 99 8.09 3.94 2.72
CA LEU A 99 6.72 4.16 2.30
C LEU A 99 5.79 3.08 2.90
N ALA A 100 4.49 3.20 2.66
CA ALA A 100 3.46 2.31 3.20
C ALA A 100 3.80 0.81 3.10
N GLY A 101 4.27 0.38 1.93
CA GLY A 101 4.61 -1.02 1.66
C GLY A 101 5.94 -1.48 2.27
N GLY A 102 6.74 -0.58 2.82
CA GLY A 102 8.10 -0.90 3.24
C GLY A 102 9.10 -0.91 2.08
N ASN A 103 10.18 -1.68 2.21
CA ASN A 103 11.30 -1.64 1.29
C ASN A 103 11.88 -3.04 1.03
N PHE A 104 12.24 -3.33 -0.19
CA PHE A 104 12.82 -4.61 -0.60
C PHE A 104 14.30 -4.77 -0.21
N TYR A 105 14.96 -3.76 0.34
CA TYR A 105 16.36 -3.83 0.76
C TYR A 105 16.69 -5.13 1.53
N TRP A 106 15.80 -5.52 2.42
CA TRP A 106 16.05 -6.64 3.33
C TRP A 106 16.13 -7.98 2.58
N VAL A 107 15.22 -8.22 1.65
CA VAL A 107 15.26 -9.44 0.83
C VAL A 107 16.38 -9.39 -0.21
N SER A 108 16.67 -8.23 -0.79
CA SER A 108 17.82 -8.08 -1.70
C SER A 108 19.17 -8.26 -0.99
N SER A 109 19.19 -8.11 0.34
CA SER A 109 20.34 -8.41 1.20
C SER A 109 20.39 -9.86 1.68
N GLY A 110 19.53 -10.76 1.14
CA GLY A 110 19.52 -12.19 1.44
C GLY A 110 18.72 -12.58 2.69
N LEU A 111 17.81 -11.73 3.14
CA LEU A 111 16.97 -11.97 4.30
C LEU A 111 15.54 -12.37 3.89
N ASP A 112 15.36 -13.59 3.38
CA ASP A 112 14.14 -14.11 2.77
C ASP A 112 12.85 -13.86 3.59
N ARG A 113 12.94 -13.94 4.91
CA ARG A 113 11.77 -13.78 5.80
C ARG A 113 11.37 -12.33 6.06
N MET A 114 12.08 -11.36 5.49
CA MET A 114 11.88 -9.94 5.76
C MET A 114 11.00 -9.24 4.69
N GLY A 115 10.52 -9.99 3.70
CA GLY A 115 9.69 -9.44 2.63
C GLY A 115 9.37 -10.47 1.56
N HIS A 116 8.95 -9.99 0.40
CA HIS A 116 8.70 -10.83 -0.76
C HIS A 116 9.92 -10.92 -1.67
N ASN A 117 10.33 -12.14 -2.03
CA ASN A 117 11.45 -12.41 -2.93
C ASN A 117 11.03 -12.16 -4.39
N VAL A 118 11.19 -10.95 -4.85
CA VAL A 118 10.80 -10.51 -6.20
C VAL A 118 11.94 -10.72 -7.18
N GLU A 119 11.61 -11.23 -8.38
CA GLU A 119 12.55 -11.40 -9.48
C GLU A 119 13.33 -10.10 -9.78
N GLY A 120 14.63 -10.23 -9.94
CA GLY A 120 15.54 -9.09 -10.13
C GLY A 120 16.09 -8.49 -8.83
N LEU A 121 15.48 -8.77 -7.67
CA LEU A 121 15.95 -8.30 -6.36
C LEU A 121 16.44 -9.43 -5.46
N ALA A 122 15.76 -10.55 -5.43
CA ALA A 122 16.12 -11.70 -4.62
C ALA A 122 15.81 -13.00 -5.34
N ALA A 123 16.56 -14.06 -5.06
CA ALA A 123 16.24 -15.40 -5.51
C ALA A 123 14.93 -15.90 -4.84
N PRO A 124 14.25 -16.91 -5.41
CA PRO A 124 13.18 -17.61 -4.71
C PRO A 124 13.65 -18.11 -3.35
N ASP A 125 12.75 -18.14 -2.36
CA ASP A 125 13.05 -18.70 -1.04
C ASP A 125 13.55 -20.14 -1.21
N ALA A 126 14.72 -20.45 -0.66
CA ALA A 126 15.35 -21.74 -0.78
C ALA A 126 14.67 -22.83 0.09
N THR A 127 13.85 -22.42 1.03
CA THR A 127 13.21 -23.31 2.02
C THR A 127 11.73 -23.54 1.72
N LEU A 128 11.04 -22.49 1.27
CA LEU A 128 9.60 -22.52 1.01
C LEU A 128 9.34 -22.67 -0.49
N SER A 129 8.77 -23.79 -0.88
CA SER A 129 8.37 -24.04 -2.27
C SER A 129 7.08 -23.33 -2.67
N LEU A 130 6.29 -22.90 -1.69
CA LEU A 130 5.01 -22.20 -1.87
C LEU A 130 4.93 -21.01 -0.92
N PRO A 131 4.14 -19.99 -1.24
CA PRO A 131 3.83 -18.92 -0.31
C PRO A 131 3.24 -19.46 0.98
N PRO A 132 3.56 -18.89 2.16
CA PRO A 132 2.91 -19.26 3.42
C PRO A 132 1.38 -19.23 3.31
N GLY A 133 0.71 -20.33 3.67
CA GLY A 133 -0.74 -20.47 3.49
C GLY A 133 -1.21 -20.55 2.04
N GLY A 134 -0.31 -20.78 1.10
CA GLY A 134 -0.64 -20.99 -0.31
C GLY A 134 -1.27 -22.35 -0.57
N ASP A 135 -2.11 -22.45 -1.59
CA ASP A 135 -2.81 -23.65 -2.01
C ASP A 135 -2.14 -24.38 -3.20
N GLY A 136 -0.96 -23.92 -3.61
CA GLY A 136 -0.24 -24.44 -4.78
C GLY A 136 -0.68 -23.81 -6.11
N SER A 137 -1.62 -22.90 -6.11
CA SER A 137 -2.04 -22.21 -7.34
C SER A 137 -1.02 -21.20 -7.86
N PHE A 138 -0.17 -20.68 -6.97
CA PHE A 138 0.94 -19.81 -7.33
C PHE A 138 2.22 -20.63 -7.51
N VAL A 139 2.70 -20.70 -8.74
CA VAL A 139 3.90 -21.47 -9.10
C VAL A 139 4.87 -20.56 -9.84
N GLY A 140 6.07 -20.39 -9.30
CA GLY A 140 7.12 -19.56 -9.88
C GLY A 140 7.57 -18.45 -8.94
N GLN A 141 8.43 -17.56 -9.46
CA GLN A 141 8.94 -16.45 -8.70
C GLN A 141 8.01 -15.24 -8.79
N LEU A 142 7.84 -14.54 -7.67
CA LEU A 142 7.06 -13.31 -7.62
C LEU A 142 7.72 -12.22 -8.46
N ARG A 143 6.90 -11.44 -9.15
CA ARG A 143 7.27 -10.24 -9.90
C ARG A 143 6.58 -9.01 -9.36
N CYS A 144 7.03 -7.82 -9.74
CA CYS A 144 6.35 -6.58 -9.38
C CYS A 144 4.94 -6.53 -9.96
N ALA A 145 4.79 -6.89 -11.25
CA ALA A 145 3.53 -6.77 -11.97
C ALA A 145 3.23 -8.01 -12.84
N GLY A 146 2.01 -8.06 -13.36
CA GLY A 146 1.54 -9.10 -14.26
C GLY A 146 1.01 -10.34 -13.56
N SER A 147 0.89 -11.45 -14.29
CA SER A 147 0.28 -12.69 -13.81
C SER A 147 0.95 -13.27 -12.56
N MET A 148 2.24 -13.01 -12.40
CA MET A 148 3.06 -13.43 -11.24
C MET A 148 3.33 -12.28 -10.27
N GLY A 149 2.62 -11.16 -10.37
CA GLY A 149 2.85 -9.97 -9.56
C GLY A 149 1.62 -9.48 -8.80
N CYS A 150 1.84 -8.43 -8.02
CA CYS A 150 0.78 -7.73 -7.30
C CYS A 150 0.21 -6.56 -8.11
N HIS A 151 1.09 -5.80 -8.80
CA HIS A 151 0.67 -4.65 -9.59
C HIS A 151 0.23 -5.06 -11.00
N GLY A 152 -0.62 -4.24 -11.61
CA GLY A 152 -1.07 -4.44 -12.98
C GLY A 152 -2.10 -5.55 -13.16
N SER A 153 -2.49 -5.74 -14.43
CA SER A 153 -3.41 -6.79 -14.82
C SER A 153 -2.75 -8.16 -14.74
N ARG A 154 -3.38 -9.10 -14.07
CA ARG A 154 -2.93 -10.50 -13.99
C ARG A 154 -3.23 -11.32 -15.25
N LEU A 155 -3.91 -10.74 -16.20
CA LEU A 155 -4.14 -11.38 -17.52
C LEU A 155 -2.92 -11.23 -18.43
N GLU A 156 -1.99 -10.34 -18.07
CA GLU A 156 -0.76 -10.09 -18.82
C GLU A 156 0.41 -10.82 -18.14
N VAL A 157 1.25 -11.49 -18.93
CA VAL A 157 2.44 -12.18 -18.42
C VAL A 157 3.56 -11.18 -18.14
N GLU A 158 3.73 -10.21 -19.03
CA GLU A 158 4.81 -9.26 -19.00
C GLU A 158 4.47 -8.05 -18.11
N GLN A 159 5.43 -7.60 -17.31
CA GLN A 159 5.22 -6.59 -16.28
C GLN A 159 4.82 -5.22 -16.84
N ILE A 160 5.44 -4.76 -17.91
CA ILE A 160 5.16 -3.44 -18.47
C ILE A 160 3.79 -3.40 -19.18
N PRO A 161 3.43 -4.36 -20.05
CA PRO A 161 2.06 -4.47 -20.57
C PRO A 161 0.99 -4.57 -19.48
N ALA A 162 1.28 -5.26 -18.38
CA ALA A 162 0.35 -5.38 -17.26
C ALA A 162 -0.04 -4.03 -16.65
N LEU A 163 0.83 -3.02 -16.72
CA LEU A 163 0.61 -1.67 -16.20
C LEU A 163 -0.01 -0.70 -17.23
N LYS A 164 -0.40 -1.18 -18.42
CA LYS A 164 -0.97 -0.35 -19.47
C LYS A 164 -2.17 0.47 -18.97
N GLY A 165 -2.11 1.78 -19.21
CA GLY A 165 -3.13 2.73 -18.77
C GLY A 165 -2.97 3.23 -17.33
N GLY A 166 -1.98 2.71 -16.58
CA GLY A 166 -1.72 3.09 -15.19
C GLY A 166 -0.93 4.40 -15.06
N HIS A 167 0.37 4.39 -15.32
CA HIS A 167 1.28 5.50 -15.01
C HIS A 167 0.88 6.87 -15.58
N HIS A 168 0.17 6.91 -16.70
CA HIS A 168 -0.32 8.15 -17.30
C HIS A 168 -1.72 8.57 -16.83
N TYR A 169 -2.34 7.86 -15.91
CA TYR A 169 -3.64 8.25 -15.37
C TYR A 169 -3.50 9.46 -14.46
N LYS A 170 -4.36 10.46 -14.66
CA LYS A 170 -4.21 11.80 -14.07
C LYS A 170 -4.86 11.97 -12.71
N ASP A 171 -5.91 11.22 -12.39
CA ASP A 171 -6.75 11.53 -11.24
C ASP A 171 -6.45 10.64 -10.04
N HIS A 172 -5.75 11.22 -9.06
CA HIS A 172 -5.44 10.59 -7.77
C HIS A 172 -6.15 11.26 -6.60
N SER A 173 -6.91 12.32 -6.89
CA SER A 173 -7.67 13.06 -5.88
C SER A 173 -9.02 12.41 -5.55
N ILE A 174 -9.36 11.32 -6.24
CA ILE A 174 -10.59 10.58 -6.03
C ILE A 174 -10.33 9.21 -5.40
N TRP A 175 -11.39 8.65 -4.83
CA TRP A 175 -11.40 7.25 -4.44
C TRP A 175 -11.18 6.35 -5.65
N GLN A 176 -10.27 5.41 -5.53
CA GLN A 176 -10.00 4.41 -6.56
C GLN A 176 -10.96 3.25 -6.36
N ASP A 177 -11.89 3.09 -7.30
CA ASP A 177 -13.01 2.13 -7.21
C ASP A 177 -12.67 0.72 -7.74
N GLY A 178 -11.46 0.54 -8.24
CA GLY A 178 -11.00 -0.75 -8.79
C GLY A 178 -11.62 -1.12 -10.14
N SER A 179 -12.43 -0.26 -10.75
CA SER A 179 -13.16 -0.56 -11.99
C SER A 179 -12.26 -0.74 -13.22
N THR A 180 -11.09 -0.14 -13.19
CA THR A 180 -10.02 -0.32 -14.18
C THR A 180 -8.68 -0.30 -13.48
N LEU A 181 -7.63 -0.80 -14.12
CA LEU A 181 -6.29 -0.72 -13.56
C LEU A 181 -5.89 0.70 -13.15
N ALA A 182 -6.17 1.69 -13.99
CA ALA A 182 -5.87 3.09 -13.72
C ALA A 182 -6.63 3.64 -12.51
N LYS A 183 -7.83 3.10 -12.23
CA LYS A 183 -8.66 3.43 -11.08
C LYS A 183 -8.52 2.43 -9.93
N SER A 184 -7.53 1.57 -9.96
CA SER A 184 -7.21 0.68 -8.86
C SER A 184 -6.19 1.31 -7.93
N TYR A 185 -6.37 1.11 -6.63
CA TYR A 185 -5.45 1.60 -5.62
C TYR A 185 -4.01 1.15 -5.95
N ARG A 186 -3.11 2.11 -6.14
CA ARG A 186 -1.68 1.86 -6.44
C ARG A 186 -1.43 0.85 -7.58
N PHE A 187 -2.28 0.80 -8.60
CA PHE A 187 -2.25 -0.18 -9.71
C PHE A 187 -2.41 -1.65 -9.27
N LEU A 188 -2.94 -1.88 -8.09
CA LEU A 188 -3.32 -3.20 -7.62
C LEU A 188 -4.68 -3.54 -8.23
N ASP A 189 -4.67 -4.27 -9.35
CA ASP A 189 -5.86 -4.49 -10.17
C ASP A 189 -7.06 -4.96 -9.36
N THR A 190 -8.19 -4.28 -9.52
CA THR A 190 -9.47 -4.42 -8.80
C THR A 190 -9.47 -3.94 -7.33
N ILE A 191 -8.34 -3.57 -6.75
CA ILE A 191 -8.27 -3.15 -5.35
C ILE A 191 -8.71 -1.69 -5.22
N GLN A 192 -9.54 -1.44 -4.21
CA GLN A 192 -10.10 -0.13 -3.91
C GLN A 192 -9.31 0.58 -2.81
N GLY A 193 -9.39 1.89 -2.79
CA GLY A 193 -8.76 2.70 -1.75
C GLY A 193 -8.47 4.13 -2.20
N PHE A 194 -7.92 4.91 -1.28
CA PHE A 194 -7.45 6.26 -1.55
C PHE A 194 -5.99 6.38 -1.11
N GLY A 195 -5.13 6.76 -2.03
CA GLY A 195 -3.70 6.82 -1.77
C GLY A 195 -3.24 8.20 -1.33
N ASP A 196 -2.60 8.32 -0.18
CA ASP A 196 -1.88 9.51 0.23
C ASP A 196 -0.84 9.92 -0.83
N SER A 197 -0.75 11.22 -1.12
CA SER A 197 0.13 11.76 -2.16
C SER A 197 1.62 11.60 -1.84
N SER A 198 1.98 11.49 -0.57
CA SER A 198 3.35 11.22 -0.11
C SER A 198 3.66 9.72 -0.01
N TYR A 199 2.74 8.83 -0.42
CA TYR A 199 2.89 7.38 -0.30
C TYR A 199 3.08 6.88 1.15
N GLU A 200 2.55 7.63 2.13
CA GLU A 200 2.79 7.44 3.56
C GLU A 200 4.27 7.64 3.95
N TYR A 201 4.95 8.57 3.33
CA TYR A 201 6.19 9.07 3.90
C TYR A 201 5.87 9.90 5.16
N HIS A 202 6.32 9.46 6.33
CA HIS A 202 5.95 10.03 7.64
C HIS A 202 4.42 10.20 7.82
N PRO A 203 3.64 9.12 7.81
CA PRO A 203 2.20 9.22 7.94
C PRO A 203 1.78 9.75 9.31
N THR A 204 0.63 10.40 9.33
CA THR A 204 -0.07 10.84 10.53
C THR A 204 -1.54 10.45 10.42
N ASP A 205 -2.32 10.60 11.48
CA ASP A 205 -3.77 10.41 11.45
C ASP A 205 -4.49 11.34 10.46
N LEU A 206 -3.87 12.47 10.09
CA LEU A 206 -4.36 13.42 9.10
C LEU A 206 -3.81 13.19 7.68
N ARG A 207 -2.84 12.31 7.53
CA ARG A 207 -2.17 12.03 6.26
C ARG A 207 -1.70 10.58 6.20
N HIS A 208 -2.53 9.73 5.64
CA HIS A 208 -2.27 8.30 5.47
C HIS A 208 -3.06 7.75 4.27
N ASN A 209 -2.78 6.53 3.87
CA ASN A 209 -3.62 5.82 2.91
C ASN A 209 -4.95 5.42 3.56
N LYS A 210 -6.00 5.37 2.76
CA LYS A 210 -7.29 4.83 3.16
C LYS A 210 -7.54 3.55 2.38
N TYR A 211 -7.58 2.45 3.09
CA TYR A 211 -7.74 1.11 2.52
C TYR A 211 -9.21 0.71 2.54
N TYR A 212 -9.65 0.05 1.46
CA TYR A 212 -10.99 -0.52 1.44
C TYR A 212 -11.03 -1.86 2.18
N GLY A 213 -12.08 -2.07 2.96
CA GLY A 213 -12.38 -3.32 3.62
C GLY A 213 -13.81 -3.30 4.17
N ILE A 214 -14.41 -4.46 4.22
CA ILE A 214 -15.70 -4.69 4.86
C ILE A 214 -15.62 -5.95 5.70
N ASP A 215 -16.49 -6.06 6.68
CA ASP A 215 -16.67 -7.28 7.44
C ASP A 215 -17.15 -8.39 6.49
N ARG A 216 -16.47 -9.51 6.50
CA ARG A 216 -16.86 -10.64 5.65
C ARG A 216 -18.02 -11.40 6.27
N SER A 217 -18.88 -11.96 5.43
CA SER A 217 -20.08 -12.67 5.88
C SER A 217 -19.78 -14.06 6.42
N ALA A 218 -18.65 -14.64 6.04
CA ALA A 218 -18.20 -15.96 6.49
C ALA A 218 -16.68 -16.07 6.44
N GLU A 219 -16.11 -16.95 7.25
CA GLU A 219 -14.66 -17.21 7.33
C GLU A 219 -14.03 -17.64 6.00
N SER A 220 -14.83 -18.23 5.10
CA SER A 220 -14.38 -18.62 3.75
C SER A 220 -14.39 -17.48 2.75
N ASP A 221 -15.02 -16.35 3.08
CA ASP A 221 -15.19 -15.25 2.16
C ASP A 221 -14.04 -14.26 2.25
N GLN A 222 -13.84 -13.52 1.19
CA GLN A 222 -12.92 -12.42 1.09
C GLN A 222 -13.69 -11.22 0.55
N ALA A 223 -13.49 -10.06 1.15
CA ALA A 223 -14.11 -8.84 0.65
C ALA A 223 -13.50 -8.46 -0.71
N ALA A 224 -14.24 -8.64 -1.79
CA ALA A 224 -13.77 -8.26 -3.11
C ALA A 224 -13.35 -6.79 -3.14
N GLY A 225 -12.18 -6.52 -3.72
CA GLY A 225 -11.63 -5.18 -3.77
C GLY A 225 -10.86 -4.74 -2.52
N SER A 226 -10.84 -5.55 -1.45
CA SER A 226 -10.01 -5.28 -0.27
C SER A 226 -8.54 -5.62 -0.52
N ILE A 227 -7.66 -5.01 0.29
CA ILE A 227 -6.24 -5.37 0.26
C ILE A 227 -6.00 -6.80 0.71
N SER A 228 -6.84 -7.32 1.60
CA SER A 228 -6.79 -8.72 2.03
C SER A 228 -7.09 -9.68 0.88
N SER A 229 -8.02 -9.33 -0.01
CA SER A 229 -8.32 -10.13 -1.20
C SER A 229 -7.14 -10.20 -2.18
N LEU A 230 -6.31 -9.16 -2.25
CA LEU A 230 -5.06 -9.19 -3.00
C LEU A 230 -4.10 -10.22 -2.42
N CYS A 231 -3.88 -10.19 -1.11
CA CYS A 231 -2.96 -11.11 -0.43
C CYS A 231 -3.44 -12.57 -0.55
N ALA A 232 -4.73 -12.78 -0.48
CA ALA A 232 -5.37 -14.09 -0.61
C ALA A 232 -5.12 -14.78 -1.96
N ARG A 233 -4.72 -14.04 -3.00
CA ARG A 233 -4.37 -14.62 -4.31
C ARG A 233 -3.21 -15.60 -4.22
N CYS A 234 -2.33 -15.44 -3.22
CA CYS A 234 -1.19 -16.32 -2.96
C CYS A 234 -1.26 -16.96 -1.56
N HIS A 235 -1.83 -16.29 -0.57
CA HIS A 235 -1.92 -16.71 0.82
C HIS A 235 -3.33 -17.20 1.20
N LYS A 236 -3.93 -18.03 0.37
CA LYS A 236 -5.34 -18.40 0.39
C LYS A 236 -5.82 -18.99 1.72
N TYR A 237 -5.04 -19.89 2.32
CA TYR A 237 -5.45 -20.54 3.57
C TYR A 237 -5.44 -19.61 4.80
N PHE A 238 -4.82 -18.45 4.72
CA PHE A 238 -4.96 -17.43 5.75
C PHE A 238 -6.30 -16.68 5.68
N HIS A 239 -7.09 -16.88 4.64
CA HIS A 239 -8.32 -16.14 4.38
C HIS A 239 -9.56 -17.04 4.35
N ASN A 240 -9.41 -18.34 4.48
CA ASN A 240 -10.54 -19.27 4.51
C ASN A 240 -10.35 -20.29 5.63
N GLY A 241 -11.46 -20.72 6.21
CA GLY A 241 -11.49 -21.71 7.26
C GLY A 241 -11.38 -21.15 8.67
N THR A 242 -10.93 -21.97 9.59
CA THR A 242 -10.86 -21.71 11.04
C THR A 242 -9.65 -20.85 11.42
N ASP A 243 -9.52 -20.52 12.70
CA ASP A 243 -8.45 -19.68 13.26
C ASP A 243 -7.04 -20.27 13.13
N SER A 244 -6.93 -21.55 12.84
CA SER A 244 -5.67 -22.22 12.57
C SER A 244 -5.60 -22.71 11.13
N VAL A 245 -4.48 -22.46 10.49
CA VAL A 245 -4.17 -23.02 9.18
C VAL A 245 -3.40 -24.30 9.42
N ALA A 246 -4.01 -25.44 9.11
CA ALA A 246 -3.27 -26.69 9.07
C ALA A 246 -2.18 -26.55 7.99
N PRO A 247 -0.91 -26.79 8.33
CA PRO A 247 0.19 -26.46 7.43
C PRO A 247 0.22 -27.30 6.14
N GLY A 248 -0.61 -28.29 6.07
CA GLY A 248 -0.55 -29.24 4.95
C GLY A 248 0.88 -29.72 4.73
N SER A 249 1.14 -30.26 3.57
CA SER A 249 2.49 -30.66 3.16
C SER A 249 3.47 -29.50 2.98
N THR A 250 3.01 -28.28 2.93
CA THR A 250 3.79 -27.10 2.58
C THR A 250 4.62 -26.55 3.73
N PHE A 251 4.14 -26.72 4.98
CA PHE A 251 4.77 -26.12 6.17
C PHE A 251 5.26 -27.13 7.19
N GLY A 252 5.31 -28.42 6.86
CA GLY A 252 5.70 -29.44 7.78
C GLY A 252 4.58 -29.78 8.78
N THR A 253 4.94 -30.10 10.03
CA THR A 253 4.00 -30.61 11.05
C THR A 253 3.43 -29.54 11.99
N GLY A 254 3.78 -28.28 11.79
CA GLY A 254 3.29 -27.18 12.63
C GLY A 254 1.92 -26.69 12.23
N VAL A 255 1.27 -25.95 13.11
CA VAL A 255 0.02 -25.24 12.85
C VAL A 255 0.31 -23.75 12.77
N TRP A 256 -0.14 -23.09 11.70
CA TRP A 256 -0.02 -21.66 11.55
C TRP A 256 -1.25 -20.98 12.15
N ILE A 257 -1.02 -20.07 13.07
CA ILE A 257 -2.06 -19.23 13.65
C ILE A 257 -2.28 -18.08 12.65
N ARG A 258 -3.54 -17.87 12.25
CA ARG A 258 -3.94 -16.72 11.46
C ARG A 258 -4.72 -15.73 12.33
N HIS A 259 -4.63 -14.45 11.96
CA HIS A 259 -5.58 -13.46 12.41
C HIS A 259 -6.74 -13.38 11.41
N PRO A 260 -7.98 -13.15 11.86
CA PRO A 260 -9.05 -12.84 10.95
C PRO A 260 -8.72 -11.56 10.19
N THR A 261 -8.93 -11.57 8.90
CA THR A 261 -8.84 -10.40 8.02
C THR A 261 -10.18 -10.18 7.36
N ASP A 262 -10.45 -8.95 6.90
CA ASP A 262 -11.79 -8.53 6.54
C ASP A 262 -12.77 -8.79 7.70
N PHE A 263 -12.33 -8.42 8.90
CA PHE A 263 -13.05 -8.51 10.15
C PHE A 263 -13.18 -7.11 10.75
N ASP A 264 -14.43 -6.66 10.93
CA ASP A 264 -14.70 -5.38 11.57
C ASP A 264 -14.65 -5.54 13.11
N MET A 265 -13.64 -4.99 13.72
CA MET A 265 -13.46 -5.07 15.18
C MET A 265 -14.60 -4.42 15.96
N SER A 266 -15.37 -3.51 15.35
CA SER A 266 -16.55 -2.91 15.97
C SER A 266 -17.66 -3.93 16.21
N ASN A 267 -17.66 -5.06 15.50
CA ASN A 267 -18.59 -6.17 15.70
C ASN A 267 -18.21 -7.08 16.88
N ALA A 268 -17.01 -6.91 17.45
CA ALA A 268 -16.64 -7.63 18.65
C ALA A 268 -17.50 -7.19 19.85
N THR A 269 -17.68 -8.10 20.82
CA THR A 269 -18.46 -7.78 22.02
C THR A 269 -17.86 -6.60 22.77
N SER A 270 -18.68 -5.86 23.52
CA SER A 270 -18.24 -4.70 24.30
C SER A 270 -17.20 -5.04 25.39
N SER A 271 -17.06 -6.32 25.75
CA SER A 271 -16.03 -6.81 26.66
C SER A 271 -14.74 -7.27 25.95
N SER A 272 -14.71 -7.20 24.62
CA SER A 272 -13.53 -7.55 23.84
C SER A 272 -12.43 -6.51 24.00
N GLU A 273 -11.18 -6.96 24.09
CA GLU A 273 -10.01 -6.06 24.09
C GLU A 273 -9.90 -5.21 22.83
N TYR A 274 -10.49 -5.63 21.70
CA TYR A 274 -10.53 -4.85 20.47
C TYR A 274 -11.23 -3.51 20.61
N GLN A 275 -12.14 -3.36 21.57
CA GLN A 275 -12.78 -2.09 21.89
C GLN A 275 -11.73 -1.04 22.36
N GLY A 276 -10.60 -1.51 22.89
CA GLY A 276 -9.48 -0.68 23.31
C GLY A 276 -8.52 -0.27 22.19
N TYR A 277 -8.80 -0.61 20.92
CA TYR A 277 -7.93 -0.29 19.79
C TYR A 277 -7.36 1.14 19.90
N ASN A 278 -6.03 1.22 19.80
CA ASN A 278 -5.25 2.45 19.90
C ASN A 278 -5.60 3.36 21.11
N GLY A 279 -5.86 2.73 22.26
CA GLY A 279 -6.15 3.43 23.51
C GLY A 279 -7.56 4.01 23.64
N GLY A 280 -8.48 3.62 22.76
CA GLY A 280 -9.87 4.04 22.78
C GLY A 280 -10.76 3.19 23.68
N SER A 281 -12.08 3.31 23.49
CA SER A 281 -13.11 2.62 24.28
C SER A 281 -14.24 2.01 23.44
N GLY A 282 -14.01 1.81 22.14
CA GLY A 282 -14.98 1.26 21.20
C GLY A 282 -15.95 2.30 20.63
N THR A 283 -15.67 3.58 20.82
CA THR A 283 -16.45 4.67 20.23
C THR A 283 -15.52 5.84 19.91
N GLY A 284 -15.31 6.10 18.63
CA GLY A 284 -14.43 7.19 18.19
C GLY A 284 -12.96 6.98 18.57
N ASN A 285 -12.47 5.74 18.49
CA ASN A 285 -11.09 5.41 18.79
C ASN A 285 -10.13 6.14 17.82
N PRO A 286 -8.99 6.64 18.28
CA PRO A 286 -8.00 7.25 17.40
C PRO A 286 -7.51 6.28 16.33
N TYR A 287 -7.33 6.75 15.10
CA TYR A 287 -6.72 5.94 14.04
C TYR A 287 -5.24 5.68 14.32
N SER A 288 -4.77 4.48 14.07
CA SER A 288 -3.34 4.13 14.22
C SER A 288 -2.66 3.99 12.85
N VAL A 289 -1.62 4.78 12.60
CA VAL A 289 -0.76 4.60 11.40
C VAL A 289 0.18 3.41 11.54
N ILE A 290 0.42 2.94 12.75
CA ILE A 290 1.29 1.78 13.02
C ILE A 290 0.56 0.48 12.74
N SER A 291 -0.71 0.39 13.17
CA SER A 291 -1.57 -0.76 12.90
C SER A 291 -2.85 -0.27 12.20
N PRO A 292 -2.74 0.14 10.92
CA PRO A 292 -3.84 0.73 10.18
C PRO A 292 -4.98 -0.25 9.98
N VAL A 293 -6.19 0.26 9.91
CA VAL A 293 -7.39 -0.52 9.60
C VAL A 293 -8.04 -0.02 8.32
N ALA A 294 -8.79 -0.90 7.67
CA ALA A 294 -9.55 -0.58 6.46
C ALA A 294 -10.97 -0.10 6.80
N THR A 295 -11.63 0.46 5.79
CA THR A 295 -12.99 0.99 5.90
C THR A 295 -13.81 0.75 4.65
N ALA A 296 -15.13 0.63 4.79
CA ALA A 296 -16.06 0.62 3.66
C ALA A 296 -16.36 2.02 3.09
N ASP A 297 -15.92 3.08 3.77
CA ASP A 297 -16.16 4.45 3.34
C ASP A 297 -15.33 4.82 2.11
N ALA A 298 -15.98 4.90 0.97
CA ALA A 298 -15.37 5.25 -0.33
C ALA A 298 -15.16 6.76 -0.54
N SER A 299 -15.29 7.59 0.49
CA SER A 299 -14.94 9.01 0.40
C SER A 299 -13.43 9.22 0.44
N THR A 300 -12.96 10.38 -0.03
CA THR A 300 -11.57 10.79 0.07
C THR A 300 -11.23 11.46 1.40
N THR A 301 -12.21 11.70 2.25
CA THR A 301 -12.02 12.23 3.60
C THR A 301 -11.35 11.17 4.46
N LEU A 302 -10.22 11.49 5.04
CA LEU A 302 -9.54 10.58 5.96
C LEU A 302 -10.28 10.52 7.30
N ASN A 303 -10.34 9.34 7.87
CA ASN A 303 -10.90 9.13 9.19
C ASN A 303 -9.76 9.22 10.20
N THR A 304 -9.75 10.25 11.03
CA THR A 304 -8.82 10.36 12.17
C THR A 304 -9.25 9.50 13.35
N THR A 305 -10.50 9.03 13.30
CA THR A 305 -11.11 8.15 14.30
C THR A 305 -11.86 7.01 13.63
N VAL A 306 -11.93 5.89 14.29
CA VAL A 306 -12.64 4.67 13.90
C VAL A 306 -13.66 4.28 14.96
N TYR A 307 -14.45 3.25 14.77
CA TYR A 307 -15.61 2.89 15.61
C TYR A 307 -16.69 3.97 15.63
N THR A 308 -16.82 4.69 14.54
CA THR A 308 -17.85 5.72 14.33
C THR A 308 -19.02 5.20 13.51
N ARG A 309 -18.80 4.13 12.76
CA ARG A 309 -19.77 3.46 11.88
C ARG A 309 -19.37 2.01 11.64
N ALA A 310 -20.29 1.21 11.14
CA ALA A 310 -19.97 -0.16 10.70
C ALA A 310 -18.89 -0.15 9.58
N ASN A 311 -18.02 -1.13 9.61
CA ASN A 311 -16.91 -1.30 8.65
C ASN A 311 -15.96 -0.09 8.58
N ASP A 312 -15.60 0.48 9.71
CA ASP A 312 -14.57 1.52 9.77
C ASP A 312 -13.35 1.15 10.63
N ALA A 313 -13.35 -0.08 11.18
CA ALA A 313 -12.26 -0.65 11.95
C ALA A 313 -11.92 -2.08 11.47
N VAL A 314 -11.79 -2.25 10.15
CA VAL A 314 -11.63 -3.58 9.52
C VAL A 314 -10.18 -4.00 9.52
N VAL A 315 -9.88 -5.13 10.15
CA VAL A 315 -8.53 -5.73 10.16
C VAL A 315 -8.17 -6.22 8.76
N MET A 316 -6.98 -5.89 8.31
CA MET A 316 -6.41 -6.32 7.02
C MET A 316 -4.98 -6.84 7.18
N CYS A 317 -4.45 -7.50 6.17
CA CYS A 317 -3.06 -7.99 6.21
C CYS A 317 -2.06 -6.87 6.49
N LEU A 318 -2.27 -5.69 5.91
CA LEU A 318 -1.41 -4.52 6.13
C LEU A 318 -1.58 -3.87 7.51
N SER A 319 -2.52 -4.31 8.33
CA SER A 319 -2.58 -3.89 9.74
C SER A 319 -1.32 -4.32 10.51
N CYS A 320 -0.70 -5.42 10.08
CA CYS A 320 0.48 -5.99 10.74
C CYS A 320 1.70 -6.09 9.83
N HIS A 321 1.52 -6.21 8.51
CA HIS A 321 2.59 -6.49 7.55
C HIS A 321 2.88 -5.31 6.62
N ARG A 322 4.11 -5.29 6.08
CA ARG A 322 4.50 -4.44 4.96
C ARG A 322 4.70 -5.29 3.72
N ALA A 323 4.05 -4.91 2.62
CA ALA A 323 3.98 -5.74 1.42
C ALA A 323 5.33 -5.93 0.70
N HIS A 324 6.22 -4.96 0.75
CA HIS A 324 7.53 -5.05 0.11
C HIS A 324 8.57 -5.67 1.05
N GLY A 325 8.55 -5.29 2.31
CA GLY A 325 9.44 -5.81 3.32
C GLY A 325 9.75 -4.84 4.45
N SER A 326 10.34 -5.36 5.52
CA SER A 326 10.78 -4.62 6.69
C SER A 326 11.98 -5.30 7.34
N PRO A 327 12.68 -4.66 8.29
CA PRO A 327 13.77 -5.29 9.05
C PRO A 327 13.28 -6.38 10.01
N TYR A 328 11.96 -6.56 10.13
CA TYR A 328 11.36 -7.44 11.12
C TYR A 328 10.88 -8.74 10.49
N THR A 329 11.00 -9.82 11.23
CA THR A 329 10.61 -11.17 10.77
C THR A 329 9.17 -11.18 10.26
N SER A 330 8.94 -11.86 9.15
CA SER A 330 7.65 -11.97 8.47
C SER A 330 7.10 -10.64 7.96
N SER A 331 7.98 -9.69 7.62
CA SER A 331 7.62 -8.35 7.12
C SER A 331 6.71 -7.57 8.07
N LEU A 332 6.80 -7.81 9.37
CA LEU A 332 5.99 -7.09 10.35
C LEU A 332 6.31 -5.59 10.34
N ARG A 333 5.36 -4.79 10.75
CA ARG A 333 5.51 -3.33 10.85
C ARG A 333 6.34 -2.91 12.09
N TRP A 334 6.57 -3.83 13.03
CA TRP A 334 7.30 -3.61 14.29
C TRP A 334 8.11 -4.83 14.69
N ASP A 335 9.09 -4.64 15.57
CA ASP A 335 9.92 -5.71 16.11
C ASP A 335 9.26 -6.36 17.32
N TYR A 336 8.31 -7.25 17.09
CA TYR A 336 7.66 -7.95 18.19
C TYR A 336 8.60 -8.90 18.96
N LYS A 337 9.74 -9.29 18.38
CA LYS A 337 10.72 -10.18 19.07
C LYS A 337 11.58 -9.43 20.07
N ALA A 338 11.79 -8.14 19.88
CA ALA A 338 12.49 -7.32 20.86
C ALA A 338 11.59 -6.92 22.03
N TRP A 339 10.27 -6.92 21.83
CA TRP A 339 9.33 -6.62 22.91
C TRP A 339 9.23 -7.80 23.91
N PRO A 340 9.11 -7.58 25.24
CA PRO A 340 8.99 -6.28 25.92
C PRO A 340 10.33 -5.60 26.25
N ALA A 341 11.46 -6.18 25.94
CA ALA A 341 12.77 -5.69 26.38
C ALA A 341 13.19 -4.35 25.75
N GLY A 342 12.68 -4.01 24.55
CA GLY A 342 13.06 -2.77 23.87
C GLY A 342 12.32 -2.50 22.55
N GLY A 343 11.46 -3.41 22.11
CA GLY A 343 10.66 -3.23 20.90
C GLY A 343 9.32 -2.53 21.16
N TYR A 344 8.72 -2.00 20.12
CA TYR A 344 7.37 -1.49 20.18
C TYR A 344 6.36 -2.64 20.07
N ASN A 345 5.37 -2.68 20.96
CA ASN A 345 4.30 -3.66 20.90
C ASN A 345 3.16 -3.19 19.98
N GLY A 346 3.32 -3.37 18.67
CA GLY A 346 2.24 -3.07 17.73
C GLY A 346 1.04 -4.01 17.85
N CYS A 347 1.22 -5.22 18.41
CA CYS A 347 0.10 -6.10 18.73
C CYS A 347 -0.81 -5.48 19.79
N GLY A 348 -0.25 -4.73 20.74
CA GLY A 348 -0.96 -4.04 21.80
C GLY A 348 -1.89 -2.93 21.32
N VAL A 349 -1.78 -2.50 20.05
CA VAL A 349 -2.75 -1.57 19.45
C VAL A 349 -4.15 -2.17 19.44
N CYS A 350 -4.27 -3.49 19.19
CA CYS A 350 -5.53 -4.23 19.20
C CYS A 350 -5.68 -5.10 20.46
N HIS A 351 -4.59 -5.67 20.95
CA HIS A 351 -4.56 -6.58 22.11
C HIS A 351 -4.17 -5.82 23.39
N THR A 352 -5.04 -4.95 23.86
CA THR A 352 -4.75 -3.98 24.93
C THR A 352 -4.60 -4.60 26.32
N SER A 353 -4.95 -5.86 26.49
CA SER A 353 -4.86 -6.60 27.76
C SER A 353 -3.68 -7.58 27.82
N LYS A 354 -2.89 -7.66 26.75
CA LYS A 354 -1.73 -8.57 26.67
C LYS A 354 -0.43 -7.79 26.73
N ASP A 355 0.18 -7.79 27.89
CA ASP A 355 1.50 -7.20 28.17
C ASP A 355 2.61 -8.22 27.97
#